data_0f5af3fa4666b307699b4e08deb7d9b1
#
_entry.id   0f5af3fa4666b307699b4e08deb7d9b1
#
_cell.length_a   1.000
_cell.length_b   1.000
_cell.length_c   1.000
_cell.angle_alpha   90.00
_cell.angle_beta   90.00
_cell.angle_gamma   90.00
#
_symmetry.space_group_name_H-M   'P 1'
#
loop_
_entity.id
_entity.type
_entity.pdbx_description
1 polymer ?
#
loop_
_entity_poly.entity_id
_entity_poly.type
_entity_poly.pdbx_seq_one_letter_code
_entity_poly.pdbx_strand_id
1 'polypeptide(L)'
;MRKLTRAMFGVALAAPMTLGISTAAHAEQAPGCSSTVQIGSTAYITISGETFASVKQFKGCGKNYAYAYVWQSYRNAHSNWDICISIATVQSNGSRLLEDLRCPGQVVEAWSGGAATLDQCTVAVGWYPDVANKATDVRC
;
A
#
# COMPACT_ATOMS: atom_id res chain seq x y z
N MET A 1 66.85 25.45 38.20
CA MET A 1 66.42 24.77 36.96
C MET A 1 65.14 23.97 37.30
N ARG A 2 63.96 24.48 36.92
CA ARG A 2 62.67 23.81 37.16
C ARG A 2 62.16 23.24 35.84
N LYS A 3 62.07 21.91 35.77
CA LYS A 3 61.52 21.22 34.59
C LYS A 3 59.99 21.19 34.71
N LEU A 4 59.32 21.83 33.76
CA LEU A 4 57.87 21.81 33.63
C LEU A 4 57.48 20.60 32.77
N THR A 5 56.78 19.64 33.41
CA THR A 5 56.17 18.48 32.73
C THR A 5 54.80 18.89 32.24
N ARG A 6 54.60 18.92 30.93
CA ARG A 6 53.26 19.11 30.30
C ARG A 6 52.53 17.77 30.27
N ALA A 7 51.45 17.68 30.97
CA ALA A 7 50.49 16.58 30.85
C ALA A 7 49.57 16.87 29.66
N MET A 8 49.55 15.99 28.67
CA MET A 8 48.56 16.00 27.58
C MET A 8 47.34 15.23 28.06
N PHE A 9 46.20 15.93 28.17
CA PHE A 9 44.90 15.30 28.34
C PHE A 9 44.37 14.92 26.96
N GLY A 10 44.28 13.61 26.67
CA GLY A 10 43.59 13.08 25.52
C GLY A 10 42.09 13.05 25.80
N VAL A 11 41.33 13.84 25.03
CA VAL A 11 39.87 13.79 25.02
C VAL A 11 39.44 12.68 24.05
N ALA A 12 38.95 11.57 24.59
CA ALA A 12 38.30 10.51 23.81
C ALA A 12 36.89 10.97 23.42
N LEU A 13 36.66 11.29 22.15
CA LEU A 13 35.34 11.51 21.60
C LEU A 13 34.64 10.14 21.39
N ALA A 14 33.72 9.81 22.27
CA ALA A 14 32.79 8.72 22.07
C ALA A 14 31.70 9.18 21.14
N ALA A 15 31.68 8.67 19.90
CA ALA A 15 30.59 8.88 18.94
C ALA A 15 29.39 8.01 19.37
N PRO A 16 28.17 8.57 19.48
CA PRO A 16 26.99 7.76 19.72
C PRO A 16 26.65 6.99 18.45
N MET A 17 26.75 5.66 18.50
CA MET A 17 26.17 4.80 17.47
C MET A 17 24.63 4.89 17.60
N THR A 18 23.99 5.65 16.72
CA THR A 18 22.56 5.59 16.51
C THR A 18 22.25 4.25 15.84
N LEU A 19 21.76 3.30 16.63
CA LEU A 19 21.11 2.10 16.10
C LEU A 19 19.86 2.57 15.36
N GLY A 20 19.97 2.68 14.03
CA GLY A 20 18.82 2.88 13.16
C GLY A 20 17.89 1.67 13.31
N ILE A 21 16.77 1.86 14.00
CA ILE A 21 15.68 0.89 13.98
C ILE A 21 15.11 0.97 12.57
N SER A 22 15.56 0.08 11.69
CA SER A 22 14.88 -0.17 10.43
C SER A 22 13.54 -0.82 10.78
N THR A 23 12.47 -0.03 10.76
CA THR A 23 11.12 -0.58 10.72
C THR A 23 11.05 -1.40 9.44
N ALA A 24 11.02 -2.73 9.59
CA ALA A 24 10.73 -3.61 8.48
C ALA A 24 9.41 -3.13 7.88
N ALA A 25 9.43 -2.66 6.63
CA ALA A 25 8.21 -2.40 5.89
C ALA A 25 7.45 -3.73 5.87
N HIS A 26 6.31 -3.80 6.55
CA HIS A 26 5.44 -4.96 6.45
C HIS A 26 5.05 -5.08 4.99
N ALA A 27 5.52 -6.15 4.33
CA ALA A 27 5.07 -6.48 3.00
C ALA A 27 3.55 -6.69 3.07
N GLU A 28 2.80 -5.94 2.27
CA GLU A 28 1.36 -6.08 2.17
C GLU A 28 1.05 -7.52 1.73
N GLN A 29 0.30 -8.24 2.55
CA GLN A 29 0.04 -9.66 2.36
C GLN A 29 -1.46 -9.91 2.35
N ALA A 30 -1.96 -10.55 1.29
CA ALA A 30 -3.37 -10.87 1.20
C ALA A 30 -3.78 -11.89 2.27
N PRO A 31 -4.95 -11.74 2.88
CA PRO A 31 -5.46 -12.68 3.88
C PRO A 31 -5.50 -14.12 3.34
N GLY A 32 -4.94 -15.05 4.10
CA GLY A 32 -4.90 -16.47 3.73
C GLY A 32 -3.88 -16.85 2.65
N CYS A 33 -3.02 -15.91 2.23
CA CYS A 33 -1.93 -16.16 1.29
C CYS A 33 -0.57 -15.90 1.97
N SER A 34 0.33 -16.85 1.93
CA SER A 34 1.63 -16.77 2.61
C SER A 34 2.61 -15.79 1.94
N SER A 35 2.37 -15.42 0.69
CA SER A 35 3.22 -14.49 -0.06
C SER A 35 2.44 -13.86 -1.19
N THR A 36 2.46 -12.53 -1.25
CA THR A 36 1.94 -11.73 -2.36
C THR A 36 3.00 -10.77 -2.87
N VAL A 37 2.97 -10.51 -4.18
CA VAL A 37 3.87 -9.56 -4.84
C VAL A 37 3.02 -8.52 -5.57
N GLN A 38 3.32 -7.25 -5.35
CA GLN A 38 2.67 -6.18 -6.10
C GLN A 38 3.02 -6.30 -7.59
N ILE A 39 2.01 -6.19 -8.44
CA ILE A 39 2.15 -6.08 -9.89
C ILE A 39 1.58 -4.74 -10.35
N GLY A 40 2.29 -4.10 -11.29
CA GLY A 40 1.87 -2.79 -11.76
C GLY A 40 2.13 -1.65 -10.80
N SER A 41 1.62 -0.49 -11.17
CA SER A 41 1.79 0.77 -10.44
C SER A 41 0.68 0.97 -9.41
N THR A 42 1.00 1.68 -8.33
CA THR A 42 -0.02 2.15 -7.38
C THR A 42 -0.86 3.25 -8.01
N ALA A 43 -2.18 3.15 -7.89
CA ALA A 43 -3.12 4.19 -8.24
C ALA A 43 -3.60 4.92 -6.98
N TYR A 44 -4.00 6.20 -7.12
CA TYR A 44 -4.45 7.01 -5.99
C TYR A 44 -5.84 7.56 -6.24
N ILE A 45 -6.76 7.32 -5.30
CA ILE A 45 -8.09 7.94 -5.30
C ILE A 45 -7.95 9.30 -4.64
N THR A 46 -8.30 10.35 -5.39
CA THR A 46 -8.26 11.74 -4.91
C THR A 46 -9.67 12.29 -4.82
N ILE A 47 -10.00 12.93 -3.71
CA ILE A 47 -11.29 13.58 -3.46
C ILE A 47 -11.02 15.02 -3.08
N SER A 48 -11.56 15.96 -3.85
CA SER A 48 -11.38 17.42 -3.64
C SER A 48 -9.91 17.83 -3.46
N GLY A 49 -8.99 17.20 -4.21
CA GLY A 49 -7.55 17.48 -4.17
C GLY A 49 -6.79 16.78 -3.05
N GLU A 50 -7.46 16.04 -2.16
CA GLU A 50 -6.85 15.25 -1.10
C GLU A 50 -6.75 13.78 -1.50
N THR A 51 -5.63 13.12 -1.19
CA THR A 51 -5.50 11.68 -1.41
C THR A 51 -6.29 10.91 -0.36
N PHE A 52 -7.38 10.28 -0.80
CA PHE A 52 -8.22 9.41 0.02
C PHE A 52 -7.56 8.06 0.26
N ALA A 53 -7.25 7.34 -0.82
CA ALA A 53 -6.70 5.98 -0.73
C ALA A 53 -5.71 5.68 -1.84
N SER A 54 -4.80 4.76 -1.58
CA SER A 54 -3.99 4.10 -2.60
C SER A 54 -4.61 2.76 -2.95
N VAL A 55 -4.54 2.39 -4.24
CA VAL A 55 -5.02 1.13 -4.80
C VAL A 55 -3.85 0.40 -5.45
N LYS A 56 -3.69 -0.87 -5.12
CA LYS A 56 -2.60 -1.71 -5.64
C LYS A 56 -3.15 -3.05 -6.11
N GLN A 57 -2.47 -3.66 -7.07
CA GLN A 57 -2.73 -5.02 -7.51
C GLN A 57 -1.61 -5.95 -7.05
N PHE A 58 -1.98 -7.09 -6.54
CA PHE A 58 -1.05 -8.14 -6.10
C PHE A 58 -1.37 -9.47 -6.79
N LYS A 59 -0.35 -10.31 -6.92
CA LYS A 59 -0.50 -11.72 -7.28
C LYS A 59 0.12 -12.61 -6.19
N GLY A 60 -0.50 -13.74 -5.94
CA GLY A 60 -0.02 -14.74 -5.00
C GLY A 60 -1.02 -15.88 -4.82
N CYS A 61 -0.58 -17.03 -4.37
CA CYS A 61 -1.44 -18.20 -4.13
C CYS A 61 -2.38 -18.55 -5.31
N GLY A 62 -1.89 -18.42 -6.54
CA GLY A 62 -2.68 -18.71 -7.75
C GLY A 62 -3.77 -17.70 -8.09
N LYS A 63 -3.75 -16.51 -7.51
CA LYS A 63 -4.80 -15.49 -7.65
C LYS A 63 -4.23 -14.09 -7.84
N ASN A 64 -5.06 -13.19 -8.39
CA ASN A 64 -4.89 -11.76 -8.28
C ASN A 64 -5.71 -11.21 -7.12
N TYR A 65 -5.19 -10.20 -6.45
CA TYR A 65 -5.84 -9.49 -5.35
C TYR A 65 -5.78 -7.99 -5.58
N ALA A 66 -6.85 -7.30 -5.23
CA ALA A 66 -6.85 -5.85 -5.11
C ALA A 66 -6.68 -5.47 -3.63
N TYR A 67 -5.91 -4.42 -3.39
CA TYR A 67 -5.64 -3.85 -2.07
C TYR A 67 -5.88 -2.36 -2.09
N ALA A 68 -6.48 -1.83 -1.04
CA ALA A 68 -6.60 -0.40 -0.80
C ALA A 68 -6.16 -0.04 0.61
N TYR A 69 -5.49 1.11 0.74
CA TYR A 69 -5.13 1.72 2.01
C TYR A 69 -5.68 3.14 2.07
N VAL A 70 -6.52 3.41 3.05
CA VAL A 70 -7.06 4.76 3.29
C VAL A 70 -6.05 5.57 4.08
N TRP A 71 -5.61 6.70 3.52
CA TRP A 71 -4.52 7.49 4.08
C TRP A 71 -4.86 8.10 5.44
N GLN A 72 -3.86 8.12 6.33
CA GLN A 72 -4.03 8.66 7.69
C GLN A 72 -4.43 10.13 7.67
N SER A 73 -3.86 10.93 6.75
CA SER A 73 -4.24 12.34 6.58
C SER A 73 -5.74 12.50 6.32
N TYR A 74 -6.29 11.68 5.42
CA TYR A 74 -7.72 11.67 5.13
C TYR A 74 -8.54 11.25 6.35
N ARG A 75 -8.17 10.17 7.01
CA ARG A 75 -8.86 9.66 8.21
C ARG A 75 -8.84 10.65 9.38
N ASN A 76 -7.78 11.46 9.50
CA ASN A 76 -7.69 12.50 10.53
C ASN A 76 -8.59 13.70 10.25
N ALA A 77 -8.89 13.98 8.98
CA ALA A 77 -9.70 15.10 8.55
C ALA A 77 -11.19 14.75 8.39
N HIS A 78 -11.52 13.48 8.28
CA HIS A 78 -12.88 12.99 7.99
C HIS A 78 -13.31 11.91 8.98
N SER A 79 -14.53 12.03 9.51
CA SER A 79 -15.09 11.08 10.48
C SER A 79 -15.71 9.83 9.82
N ASN A 80 -16.05 9.92 8.54
CA ASN A 80 -16.71 8.85 7.79
C ASN A 80 -16.05 8.66 6.43
N TRP A 81 -15.95 7.42 6.01
CA TRP A 81 -15.57 7.01 4.65
C TRP A 81 -16.02 5.57 4.40
N ASP A 82 -16.19 5.24 3.14
CA ASP A 82 -16.41 3.87 2.68
C ASP A 82 -15.39 3.51 1.62
N ILE A 83 -14.93 2.28 1.61
CA ILE A 83 -14.03 1.76 0.59
C ILE A 83 -14.56 0.43 0.04
N CYS A 84 -14.62 0.36 -1.29
CA CYS A 84 -14.86 -0.86 -2.02
C CYS A 84 -13.64 -1.19 -2.87
N ILE A 85 -13.37 -2.47 -3.08
CA ILE A 85 -12.20 -2.95 -3.79
C ILE A 85 -12.54 -4.23 -4.57
N SER A 86 -11.99 -4.37 -5.77
CA SER A 86 -12.13 -5.58 -6.59
C SER A 86 -10.98 -5.73 -7.57
N ILE A 87 -10.65 -6.96 -7.92
CA ILE A 87 -10.02 -7.25 -9.20
C ILE A 87 -11.10 -7.15 -10.28
N ALA A 88 -10.74 -6.55 -11.39
CA ALA A 88 -11.59 -6.55 -12.59
C ALA A 88 -10.82 -7.11 -13.78
N THR A 89 -11.44 -8.02 -14.52
CA THR A 89 -10.94 -8.47 -15.81
C THR A 89 -11.26 -7.43 -16.89
N VAL A 90 -10.32 -7.22 -17.79
CA VAL A 90 -10.46 -6.28 -18.90
C VAL A 90 -10.91 -7.07 -20.13
N GLN A 91 -12.12 -6.79 -20.58
CA GLN A 91 -12.72 -7.45 -21.74
C GLN A 91 -12.14 -6.89 -23.04
N SER A 92 -12.31 -7.61 -24.17
CA SER A 92 -11.82 -7.20 -25.49
C SER A 92 -12.39 -5.87 -25.98
N ASN A 93 -13.57 -5.48 -25.51
CA ASN A 93 -14.21 -4.19 -25.80
C ASN A 93 -13.78 -3.08 -24.84
N GLY A 94 -12.83 -3.34 -23.92
CA GLY A 94 -12.35 -2.41 -22.90
C GLY A 94 -13.24 -2.29 -21.64
N SER A 95 -14.38 -2.99 -21.61
CA SER A 95 -15.20 -3.03 -20.39
C SER A 95 -14.52 -3.83 -19.29
N ARG A 96 -14.98 -3.65 -18.04
CA ARG A 96 -14.43 -4.30 -16.86
C ARG A 96 -15.50 -5.12 -16.16
N LEU A 97 -15.15 -6.35 -15.81
CA LEU A 97 -15.99 -7.25 -15.02
C LEU A 97 -15.35 -7.43 -13.64
N LEU A 98 -16.07 -7.06 -12.59
CA LEU A 98 -15.64 -7.23 -11.20
C LEU A 98 -15.72 -8.71 -10.81
N GLU A 99 -14.62 -9.26 -10.25
CA GLU A 99 -14.50 -10.70 -10.01
C GLU A 99 -14.64 -11.07 -8.51
N ASP A 100 -14.16 -10.22 -7.60
CA ASP A 100 -13.99 -10.58 -6.19
C ASP A 100 -14.31 -9.41 -5.25
N LEU A 101 -15.35 -8.68 -5.57
CA LEU A 101 -15.79 -7.47 -4.90
C LEU A 101 -15.90 -7.62 -3.37
N ARG A 102 -15.33 -6.65 -2.66
CA ARG A 102 -15.49 -6.42 -1.23
C ARG A 102 -15.75 -4.95 -0.95
N CYS A 103 -16.76 -4.68 -0.12
CA CYS A 103 -17.08 -3.35 0.40
C CYS A 103 -17.12 -3.42 1.93
N PRO A 104 -15.97 -3.43 2.61
CA PRO A 104 -15.95 -3.57 4.07
C PRO A 104 -16.39 -2.31 4.82
N GLY A 105 -16.65 -1.21 4.14
CA GLY A 105 -17.06 0.05 4.75
C GLY A 105 -15.88 0.86 5.29
N GLN A 106 -16.00 1.37 6.51
CA GLN A 106 -15.03 2.24 7.16
C GLN A 106 -13.87 1.46 7.76
N VAL A 107 -12.91 1.04 6.92
CA VAL A 107 -11.68 0.35 7.32
C VAL A 107 -10.44 1.13 6.90
N VAL A 108 -9.29 0.84 7.51
CA VAL A 108 -7.99 1.43 7.12
C VAL A 108 -7.43 0.73 5.90
N GLU A 109 -7.58 -0.59 5.84
CA GLU A 109 -7.09 -1.45 4.76
C GLU A 109 -8.20 -2.35 4.27
N ALA A 110 -8.26 -2.56 2.97
CA ALA A 110 -9.19 -3.46 2.33
C ALA A 110 -8.46 -4.39 1.35
N TRP A 111 -8.78 -5.67 1.42
CA TRP A 111 -8.39 -6.68 0.45
C TRP A 111 -9.61 -7.24 -0.25
N SER A 112 -9.50 -7.47 -1.56
CA SER A 112 -10.53 -8.22 -2.30
C SER A 112 -10.49 -9.71 -1.95
N GLY A 113 -11.47 -10.48 -2.42
CA GLY A 113 -11.57 -11.91 -2.12
C GLY A 113 -10.52 -12.80 -2.76
N GLY A 114 -9.79 -12.27 -3.74
CA GLY A 114 -8.85 -13.00 -4.58
C GLY A 114 -9.54 -13.70 -5.76
N ALA A 115 -9.14 -13.32 -6.98
CA ALA A 115 -9.70 -13.79 -8.24
C ALA A 115 -8.73 -14.73 -8.97
N ALA A 116 -9.21 -15.88 -9.45
CA ALA A 116 -8.44 -16.83 -10.25
C ALA A 116 -8.32 -16.34 -11.70
N THR A 117 -7.57 -15.27 -11.92
CA THR A 117 -7.49 -14.51 -13.19
C THR A 117 -6.05 -14.29 -13.66
N LEU A 118 -5.12 -15.18 -13.26
CA LEU A 118 -3.70 -15.02 -13.62
C LEU A 118 -3.43 -15.18 -15.14
N ASP A 119 -4.34 -15.74 -15.87
CA ASP A 119 -4.31 -15.94 -17.33
C ASP A 119 -5.08 -14.84 -18.10
N GLN A 120 -5.56 -13.81 -17.41
CA GLN A 120 -6.37 -12.74 -17.99
C GLN A 120 -5.72 -11.37 -17.76
N CYS A 121 -6.07 -10.41 -18.60
CA CYS A 121 -5.72 -9.01 -18.36
C CYS A 121 -6.59 -8.43 -17.25
N THR A 122 -5.97 -7.90 -16.21
CA THR A 122 -6.67 -7.43 -15.02
C THR A 122 -6.20 -6.05 -14.55
N VAL A 123 -7.04 -5.40 -13.77
CA VAL A 123 -6.74 -4.19 -12.98
C VAL A 123 -7.27 -4.39 -11.56
N ALA A 124 -6.64 -3.74 -10.59
CA ALA A 124 -7.28 -3.51 -9.30
C ALA A 124 -8.10 -2.22 -9.38
N VAL A 125 -9.34 -2.27 -8.93
CA VAL A 125 -10.24 -1.11 -8.89
C VAL A 125 -10.61 -0.84 -7.45
N GLY A 126 -10.42 0.40 -7.01
CA GLY A 126 -10.88 0.87 -5.70
C GLY A 126 -11.81 2.06 -5.88
N TRP A 127 -12.79 2.21 -4.99
CA TRP A 127 -13.69 3.35 -5.02
C TRP A 127 -14.32 3.66 -3.65
N TYR A 128 -14.61 4.93 -3.46
CA TYR A 128 -15.55 5.41 -2.48
C TYR A 128 -16.91 5.50 -3.17
N PRO A 129 -17.93 4.72 -2.77
CA PRO A 129 -19.22 4.67 -3.45
C PRO A 129 -19.80 6.06 -3.71
N ASP A 130 -20.23 6.30 -4.95
CA ASP A 130 -20.85 7.53 -5.42
C ASP A 130 -19.97 8.81 -5.36
N VAL A 131 -18.70 8.68 -4.96
CA VAL A 131 -17.80 9.82 -4.77
C VAL A 131 -16.63 9.81 -5.75
N ALA A 132 -15.79 8.76 -5.73
CA ALA A 132 -14.60 8.67 -6.56
C ALA A 132 -14.14 7.23 -6.75
N ASN A 133 -13.47 6.98 -7.86
CA ASN A 133 -12.86 5.67 -8.15
C ASN A 133 -11.51 5.82 -8.83
N LYS A 134 -10.71 4.76 -8.77
CA LYS A 134 -9.47 4.64 -9.52
C LYS A 134 -9.14 3.18 -9.79
N ALA A 135 -8.50 2.93 -10.93
CA ALA A 135 -7.94 1.64 -11.27
C ALA A 135 -6.43 1.74 -11.46
N THR A 136 -5.73 0.65 -11.18
CA THR A 136 -4.32 0.47 -11.52
C THR A 136 -4.14 0.35 -13.03
N ASP A 137 -2.89 0.32 -13.49
CA ASP A 137 -2.58 -0.06 -14.86
C ASP A 137 -2.97 -1.53 -15.13
N VAL A 138 -3.27 -1.81 -16.41
CA VAL A 138 -3.63 -3.17 -16.85
C VAL A 138 -2.43 -4.08 -16.76
N ARG A 139 -2.64 -5.27 -16.22
CA ARG A 139 -1.67 -6.37 -16.19
C ARG A 139 -2.26 -7.62 -16.82
N CYS A 140 -1.51 -8.17 -17.77
CA CYS A 140 -1.85 -9.39 -18.49
C CYS A 140 -0.87 -10.53 -18.16
#